data_fc7fc02eec220215d94354768d663c03
#
_entry.id   fc7fc02eec220215d94354768d663c03
#
_cell.length_a   1.000
_cell.length_b   1.000
_cell.length_c   1.000
_cell.angle_alpha   90.00
_cell.angle_beta   90.00
_cell.angle_gamma   90.00
#
_symmetry.space_group_name_H-M   'P 1'
#
loop_
_entity.id
_entity.type
_entity.pdbx_description
1 polymer ?
#
loop_
_entity_poly.entity_id
_entity_poly.type
_entity_poly.pdbx_seq_one_letter_code
_entity_poly.pdbx_strand_id
1 'polypeptide(L)'
;MRKFAIVATIGLFVGLATGVGLGQSSTETDVRKIHEVYYQYFADGQADLIAERIYHPNRMSFGADGVTISAGRDDVEAGFRRATETLAAQGYDHSELPNPTICTPNPGTTIVSGMFRRYRRDGSVLAELGQTYIYGQTDDGWKIHATIAHGPETVVGCVEE
;
A
#
# COMPACT_ATOMS: atom_id res chain seq x y z
N MET A 1 9.54 -37.21 -72.05
CA MET A 1 9.30 -37.59 -70.62
C MET A 1 9.74 -36.46 -69.75
N ARG A 2 8.75 -35.68 -69.28
CA ARG A 2 8.98 -34.51 -68.41
C ARG A 2 8.77 -34.92 -66.92
N LYS A 3 9.84 -34.81 -66.14
CA LYS A 3 9.76 -35.05 -64.66
C LYS A 3 9.30 -33.79 -63.96
N PHE A 4 8.18 -33.88 -63.31
CA PHE A 4 7.70 -32.84 -62.42
C PHE A 4 8.35 -33.05 -61.03
N ALA A 5 9.06 -32.03 -60.54
CA ALA A 5 9.54 -31.98 -59.16
C ALA A 5 8.49 -31.25 -58.30
N ILE A 6 8.01 -31.95 -57.28
CA ILE A 6 7.10 -31.37 -56.26
C ILE A 6 8.00 -30.78 -55.18
N VAL A 7 7.94 -29.45 -55.02
CA VAL A 7 8.56 -28.74 -53.88
C VAL A 7 7.54 -28.68 -52.76
N ALA A 8 7.81 -29.41 -51.69
CA ALA A 8 7.02 -29.33 -50.45
C ALA A 8 7.53 -28.16 -49.59
N THR A 9 6.74 -27.12 -49.47
CA THR A 9 7.02 -25.99 -48.57
C THR A 9 6.53 -26.34 -47.17
N ILE A 10 7.46 -26.60 -46.26
CA ILE A 10 7.15 -26.78 -44.83
C ILE A 10 7.02 -25.39 -44.20
N GLY A 11 5.79 -24.98 -43.91
CA GLY A 11 5.51 -23.76 -43.16
C GLY A 11 5.82 -23.96 -41.68
N LEU A 12 6.84 -23.28 -41.18
CA LEU A 12 7.17 -23.23 -39.77
C LEU A 12 6.23 -22.22 -39.07
N PHE A 13 5.22 -22.70 -38.38
CA PHE A 13 4.38 -21.87 -37.49
C PHE A 13 5.17 -21.61 -36.22
N VAL A 14 5.78 -20.42 -36.10
CA VAL A 14 6.30 -19.91 -34.84
C VAL A 14 5.12 -19.34 -34.07
N GLY A 15 4.59 -20.11 -33.13
CA GLY A 15 3.60 -19.64 -32.18
C GLY A 15 4.25 -18.66 -31.21
N LEU A 16 3.96 -17.36 -31.34
CA LEU A 16 4.24 -16.39 -30.28
C LEU A 16 3.28 -16.69 -29.13
N ALA A 17 3.77 -17.39 -28.12
CA ALA A 17 3.11 -17.42 -26.82
C ALA A 17 3.31 -16.03 -26.16
N THR A 18 2.33 -15.15 -26.31
CA THR A 18 2.23 -13.95 -25.50
C THR A 18 1.89 -14.38 -24.07
N GLY A 19 2.94 -14.58 -23.26
CA GLY A 19 2.78 -14.71 -21.82
C GLY A 19 2.22 -13.38 -21.29
N VAL A 20 0.94 -13.38 -20.92
CA VAL A 20 0.36 -12.31 -20.09
C VAL A 20 1.00 -12.47 -18.72
N GLY A 21 2.16 -11.83 -18.53
CA GLY A 21 2.70 -11.63 -17.20
C GLY A 21 1.75 -10.69 -16.46
N LEU A 22 1.13 -11.18 -15.40
CA LEU A 22 0.47 -10.35 -14.41
C LEU A 22 1.56 -9.55 -13.67
N GLY A 23 2.15 -8.57 -14.36
CA GLY A 23 3.05 -7.60 -13.75
C GLY A 23 2.24 -6.63 -12.91
N GLN A 24 2.60 -6.47 -11.65
CA GLN A 24 2.08 -5.37 -10.82
C GLN A 24 2.24 -4.06 -11.60
N SER A 25 1.22 -3.20 -11.57
CA SER A 25 1.31 -1.89 -12.21
C SER A 25 2.45 -1.08 -11.58
N SER A 26 3.05 -0.17 -12.33
CA SER A 26 4.10 0.74 -11.77
C SER A 26 3.57 1.51 -10.55
N THR A 27 2.33 1.94 -10.59
CA THR A 27 1.62 2.59 -9.48
C THR A 27 1.56 1.73 -8.21
N GLU A 28 1.20 0.46 -8.37
CA GLU A 28 1.13 -0.49 -7.25
C GLU A 28 2.50 -0.68 -6.59
N THR A 29 3.53 -0.79 -7.41
CA THR A 29 4.93 -0.91 -6.95
C THR A 29 5.38 0.34 -6.20
N ASP A 30 5.05 1.54 -6.70
CA ASP A 30 5.42 2.80 -6.08
C ASP A 30 4.70 2.99 -4.73
N VAL A 31 3.41 2.72 -4.67
CA VAL A 31 2.63 2.82 -3.43
C VAL A 31 3.11 1.81 -2.39
N ARG A 32 3.48 0.60 -2.79
CA ARG A 32 4.05 -0.41 -1.89
C ARG A 32 5.36 0.07 -1.26
N LYS A 33 6.27 0.65 -2.04
CA LYS A 33 7.52 1.24 -1.52
C LYS A 33 7.28 2.38 -0.52
N ILE A 34 6.33 3.27 -0.83
CA ILE A 34 5.97 4.36 0.08
C ILE A 34 5.42 3.81 1.38
N HIS A 35 4.63 2.75 1.33
CA HIS A 35 4.06 2.10 2.50
C HIS A 35 5.14 1.45 3.39
N GLU A 36 6.14 0.81 2.78
CA GLU A 36 7.31 0.26 3.49
C GLU A 36 8.10 1.38 4.21
N VAL A 37 8.37 2.49 3.50
CA VAL A 37 9.04 3.67 4.08
C VAL A 37 8.22 4.29 5.22
N TYR A 38 6.89 4.33 5.09
CA TYR A 38 6.02 4.79 6.16
C TYR A 38 6.18 3.96 7.43
N TYR A 39 6.18 2.64 7.32
CA TYR A 39 6.34 1.77 8.49
C TYR A 39 7.74 1.91 9.12
N GLN A 40 8.78 2.12 8.30
CA GLN A 40 10.11 2.41 8.83
C GLN A 40 10.13 3.73 9.61
N TYR A 41 9.61 4.83 9.05
CA TYR A 41 9.53 6.10 9.76
C TYR A 41 8.72 6.00 11.05
N PHE A 42 7.66 5.19 11.03
CA PHE A 42 6.82 4.98 12.21
C PHE A 42 7.58 4.22 13.30
N ALA A 43 8.32 3.17 12.95
CA ALA A 43 9.15 2.39 13.86
C ALA A 43 10.26 3.26 14.48
N ASP A 44 10.88 4.14 13.68
CA ASP A 44 11.94 5.05 14.11
C ASP A 44 11.43 6.28 14.87
N GLY A 45 10.11 6.46 15.02
CA GLY A 45 9.50 7.61 15.68
C GLY A 45 9.62 8.94 14.92
N GLN A 46 9.89 8.88 13.61
CA GLN A 46 10.12 10.05 12.74
C GLN A 46 8.79 10.69 12.28
N ALA A 47 8.04 11.24 13.24
CA ALA A 47 6.74 11.83 13.02
C ALA A 47 6.75 13.00 12.02
N ASP A 48 7.82 13.78 11.99
CA ASP A 48 8.06 14.87 11.06
C ASP A 48 8.17 14.37 9.61
N LEU A 49 8.92 13.29 9.36
CA LEU A 49 9.05 12.68 8.03
C LEU A 49 7.74 12.03 7.58
N ILE A 50 6.98 11.44 8.50
CA ILE A 50 5.65 10.92 8.19
C ILE A 50 4.73 12.05 7.72
N ALA A 51 4.70 13.17 8.44
CA ALA A 51 3.87 14.33 8.10
C ALA A 51 4.31 15.03 6.81
N GLU A 52 5.61 15.04 6.52
CA GLU A 52 6.17 15.68 5.32
C GLU A 52 6.00 14.83 4.07
N ARG A 53 6.36 13.54 4.16
CA ARG A 53 6.59 12.71 2.98
C ARG A 53 5.47 11.73 2.69
N ILE A 54 4.73 11.29 3.72
CA ILE A 54 3.79 10.18 3.60
C ILE A 54 2.34 10.66 3.56
N TYR A 55 1.96 11.56 4.46
CA TYR A 55 0.57 11.97 4.60
C TYR A 55 0.29 13.33 3.95
N HIS A 56 -0.92 13.44 3.38
CA HIS A 56 -1.44 14.74 2.97
C HIS A 56 -1.77 15.58 4.22
N PRO A 57 -1.45 16.90 4.25
CA PRO A 57 -1.68 17.74 5.43
C PRO A 57 -3.14 17.79 5.90
N ASN A 58 -4.10 17.74 4.96
CA ASN A 58 -5.54 17.74 5.26
C ASN A 58 -6.11 16.31 5.19
N ARG A 59 -5.45 15.36 5.87
CA ARG A 59 -5.89 13.97 5.87
C ARG A 59 -7.12 13.73 6.73
N MET A 60 -7.88 12.70 6.40
CA MET A 60 -8.99 12.18 7.21
C MET A 60 -8.63 10.83 7.83
N SER A 61 -9.13 10.59 9.04
CA SER A 61 -9.01 9.29 9.70
C SER A 61 -10.38 8.87 10.23
N PHE A 62 -10.85 7.72 9.76
CA PHE A 62 -12.12 7.13 10.15
C PHE A 62 -11.84 6.01 11.15
N GLY A 63 -12.34 6.16 12.36
CA GLY A 63 -12.22 5.19 13.45
C GLY A 63 -13.56 4.88 14.09
N ALA A 64 -13.55 3.98 15.09
CA ALA A 64 -14.76 3.62 15.82
C ALA A 64 -15.41 4.80 16.54
N ASP A 65 -14.59 5.78 16.96
CA ASP A 65 -15.03 6.99 17.68
C ASP A 65 -15.44 8.14 16.73
N GLY A 66 -15.44 7.90 15.41
CA GLY A 66 -15.83 8.88 14.41
C GLY A 66 -14.71 9.28 13.46
N VAL A 67 -14.81 10.51 12.93
CA VAL A 67 -13.89 11.04 11.92
C VAL A 67 -13.03 12.13 12.51
N THR A 68 -11.72 12.04 12.31
CA THR A 68 -10.77 13.10 12.63
C THR A 68 -10.23 13.69 11.33
N ILE A 69 -10.16 15.01 11.25
CA ILE A 69 -9.60 15.75 10.12
C ILE A 69 -8.41 16.55 10.63
N SER A 70 -7.25 16.36 10.00
CA SER A 70 -6.07 17.21 10.29
C SER A 70 -6.18 18.51 9.49
N ALA A 71 -5.92 19.63 10.13
CA ALA A 71 -6.02 20.96 9.52
C ALA A 71 -4.67 21.43 8.91
N GLY A 72 -3.65 20.61 8.95
CA GLY A 72 -2.33 20.93 8.40
C GLY A 72 -1.27 19.92 8.81
N ARG A 73 -0.05 20.16 8.33
CA ARG A 73 1.11 19.30 8.60
C ARG A 73 1.40 19.14 10.08
N ASP A 74 1.35 20.24 10.84
CA ASP A 74 1.66 20.22 12.28
C ASP A 74 0.70 19.32 13.07
N ASP A 75 -0.58 19.30 12.69
CA ASP A 75 -1.57 18.40 13.29
C ASP A 75 -1.26 16.93 12.98
N VAL A 76 -0.84 16.64 11.73
CA VAL A 76 -0.43 15.29 11.33
C VAL A 76 0.79 14.87 12.15
N GLU A 77 1.82 15.71 12.22
CA GLU A 77 3.06 15.44 12.97
C GLU A 77 2.77 15.21 14.45
N ALA A 78 2.01 16.12 15.09
CA ALA A 78 1.65 16.01 16.50
C ALA A 78 0.85 14.72 16.78
N GLY A 79 -0.02 14.31 15.86
CA GLY A 79 -0.77 13.05 15.96
C GLY A 79 0.15 11.84 15.96
N PHE A 80 1.09 11.78 15.01
CA PHE A 80 2.05 10.67 14.91
C PHE A 80 3.05 10.65 16.07
N ARG A 81 3.50 11.81 16.53
CA ARG A 81 4.37 11.90 17.72
C ARG A 81 3.71 11.26 18.94
N ARG A 82 2.47 11.62 19.24
CA ARG A 82 1.70 11.00 20.34
C ARG A 82 1.51 9.49 20.15
N ALA A 83 1.24 9.05 18.93
CA ALA A 83 1.04 7.64 18.65
C ALA A 83 2.33 6.83 18.84
N THR A 84 3.46 7.30 18.33
CA THR A 84 4.77 6.63 18.47
C THR A 84 5.24 6.61 19.92
N GLU A 85 5.10 7.71 20.67
CA GLU A 85 5.41 7.78 22.11
C GLU A 85 4.56 6.78 22.92
N THR A 86 3.25 6.73 22.65
CA THR A 86 2.34 5.80 23.33
C THR A 86 2.70 4.35 23.06
N LEU A 87 3.04 4.00 21.84
CA LEU A 87 3.42 2.65 21.45
C LEU A 87 4.80 2.28 21.98
N ALA A 88 5.75 3.20 21.97
CA ALA A 88 7.08 2.98 22.55
C ALA A 88 7.00 2.60 24.04
N ALA A 89 6.08 3.23 24.79
CA ALA A 89 5.82 2.89 26.20
C ALA A 89 5.25 1.48 26.39
N GLN A 90 4.66 0.88 25.33
CA GLN A 90 4.14 -0.49 25.31
C GLN A 90 5.16 -1.52 24.80
N GLY A 91 6.41 -1.09 24.53
CA GLY A 91 7.47 -1.93 24.01
C GLY A 91 7.39 -2.18 22.50
N TYR A 92 6.67 -1.35 21.76
CA TYR A 92 6.58 -1.42 20.30
C TYR A 92 7.95 -1.38 19.63
N ASP A 93 8.14 -2.18 18.62
CA ASP A 93 9.32 -2.25 17.77
C ASP A 93 8.99 -1.88 16.33
N HIS A 94 8.16 -2.67 15.65
CA HIS A 94 7.80 -2.46 14.27
C HIS A 94 6.37 -2.92 13.94
N SER A 95 5.93 -2.58 12.73
CA SER A 95 4.68 -3.06 12.15
C SER A 95 4.92 -3.77 10.83
N GLU A 96 4.11 -4.76 10.53
CA GLU A 96 4.06 -5.45 9.25
C GLU A 96 2.65 -5.42 8.67
N LEU A 97 2.53 -5.30 7.36
CA LEU A 97 1.28 -5.47 6.62
C LEU A 97 1.46 -6.64 5.63
N PRO A 98 1.33 -7.89 6.11
CA PRO A 98 1.49 -9.05 5.24
C PRO A 98 0.34 -9.14 4.24
N ASN A 99 0.67 -9.37 2.96
CA ASN A 99 -0.29 -9.62 1.89
C ASN A 99 -1.43 -8.57 1.78
N PRO A 100 -1.12 -7.27 1.65
CA PRO A 100 -2.16 -6.28 1.47
C PRO A 100 -2.89 -6.48 0.15
N THR A 101 -4.20 -6.24 0.15
CA THR A 101 -4.96 -6.02 -1.07
C THR A 101 -4.66 -4.61 -1.56
N ILE A 102 -4.22 -4.50 -2.80
CA ILE A 102 -3.98 -3.21 -3.45
C ILE A 102 -4.91 -3.09 -4.64
N CYS A 103 -5.59 -1.96 -4.73
CA CYS A 103 -6.62 -1.67 -5.72
C CYS A 103 -6.41 -0.25 -6.25
N THR A 104 -6.32 -0.09 -7.56
CA THR A 104 -6.14 1.20 -8.24
C THR A 104 -7.38 1.51 -9.10
N PRO A 105 -8.43 2.12 -8.50
CA PRO A 105 -9.69 2.37 -9.21
C PRO A 105 -9.57 3.41 -10.32
N ASN A 106 -8.54 4.25 -10.29
CA ASN A 106 -8.22 5.22 -11.34
C ASN A 106 -6.74 5.65 -11.24
N PRO A 107 -6.16 6.32 -12.26
CA PRO A 107 -4.74 6.67 -12.28
C PRO A 107 -4.25 7.56 -11.12
N GLY A 108 -5.15 8.28 -10.45
CA GLY A 108 -4.81 9.20 -9.37
C GLY A 108 -5.12 8.64 -7.97
N THR A 109 -5.64 7.42 -7.84
CA THR A 109 -6.07 6.85 -6.55
C THR A 109 -5.66 5.40 -6.42
N THR A 110 -5.08 5.04 -5.29
CA THR A 110 -4.77 3.65 -4.93
C THR A 110 -5.20 3.38 -3.49
N ILE A 111 -5.83 2.24 -3.29
CA ILE A 111 -6.30 1.76 -1.98
C ILE A 111 -5.39 0.61 -1.56
N VAL A 112 -4.88 0.67 -0.34
CA VAL A 112 -4.12 -0.42 0.30
C VAL A 112 -4.89 -0.85 1.54
N SER A 113 -5.31 -2.10 1.61
CA SER A 113 -6.13 -2.60 2.71
C SER A 113 -5.64 -3.95 3.20
N GLY A 114 -5.69 -4.15 4.49
CA GLY A 114 -5.34 -5.44 5.10
C GLY A 114 -5.24 -5.39 6.61
N MET A 115 -4.93 -6.55 7.16
CA MET A 115 -4.60 -6.69 8.57
C MET A 115 -3.13 -6.43 8.76
N PHE A 116 -2.77 -5.49 9.64
CA PHE A 116 -1.40 -5.27 10.05
C PHE A 116 -1.16 -5.73 11.49
N ARG A 117 0.07 -6.15 11.75
CA ARG A 117 0.55 -6.56 13.06
C ARG A 117 1.55 -5.57 13.60
N ARG A 118 1.44 -5.29 14.88
CA ARG A 118 2.46 -4.60 15.65
C ARG A 118 3.21 -5.60 16.50
N TYR A 119 4.53 -5.46 16.55
CA TYR A 119 5.40 -6.33 17.30
C TYR A 119 6.11 -5.57 18.42
N ARG A 120 6.42 -6.27 19.50
CA ARG A 120 7.33 -5.79 20.55
C ARG A 120 8.76 -6.20 20.24
N ARG A 121 9.71 -5.58 20.93
CA ARG A 121 11.14 -5.88 20.80
C ARG A 121 11.53 -7.33 21.10
N ASP A 122 10.71 -8.06 21.84
CA ASP A 122 10.90 -9.49 22.12
C ASP A 122 10.29 -10.40 21.03
N GLY A 123 9.74 -9.82 19.97
CA GLY A 123 9.10 -10.52 18.87
C GLY A 123 7.63 -10.93 19.12
N SER A 124 7.10 -10.65 20.33
CA SER A 124 5.68 -10.95 20.61
C SER A 124 4.77 -9.97 19.89
N VAL A 125 3.56 -10.44 19.54
CA VAL A 125 2.52 -9.59 18.92
C VAL A 125 1.96 -8.63 19.96
N LEU A 126 2.05 -7.33 19.69
CA LEU A 126 1.45 -6.28 20.50
C LEU A 126 -0.04 -6.06 20.14
N ALA A 127 -0.37 -6.06 18.85
CA ALA A 127 -1.73 -5.89 18.35
C ALA A 127 -1.87 -6.40 16.92
N GLU A 128 -3.10 -6.83 16.57
CA GLU A 128 -3.56 -7.07 15.20
C GLU A 128 -4.72 -6.14 14.91
N LEU A 129 -4.65 -5.41 13.81
CA LEU A 129 -5.59 -4.34 13.46
C LEU A 129 -5.85 -4.35 11.97
N GLY A 130 -7.08 -4.08 11.57
CA GLY A 130 -7.41 -3.84 10.16
C GLY A 130 -7.28 -2.36 9.81
N GLN A 131 -6.66 -2.07 8.69
CA GLN A 131 -6.48 -0.70 8.22
C GLN A 131 -6.56 -0.63 6.70
N THR A 132 -7.31 0.37 6.24
CA THR A 132 -7.33 0.76 4.83
C THR A 132 -6.70 2.14 4.68
N TYR A 133 -5.83 2.27 3.71
CA TYR A 133 -5.15 3.52 3.34
C TYR A 133 -5.59 3.95 1.95
N ILE A 134 -6.03 5.19 1.80
CA ILE A 134 -6.39 5.77 0.52
C ILE A 134 -5.28 6.73 0.11
N TYR A 135 -4.54 6.33 -0.92
CA TYR A 135 -3.49 7.13 -1.53
C TYR A 135 -4.07 7.97 -2.66
N GLY A 136 -3.66 9.22 -2.73
CA GLY A 136 -3.91 10.11 -3.85
C GLY A 136 -2.61 10.62 -4.44
N GLN A 137 -2.56 10.77 -5.74
CA GLN A 137 -1.42 11.37 -6.43
C GLN A 137 -1.48 12.91 -6.30
N THR A 138 -0.36 13.51 -5.94
CA THR A 138 -0.16 14.97 -5.81
C THR A 138 1.04 15.39 -6.65
N ASP A 139 1.31 16.68 -6.75
CA ASP A 139 2.51 17.20 -7.42
C ASP A 139 3.83 16.71 -6.75
N ASP A 140 3.76 16.37 -5.45
CA ASP A 140 4.88 15.83 -4.67
C ASP A 140 4.91 14.29 -4.62
N GLY A 141 4.13 13.62 -5.48
CA GLY A 141 3.99 12.16 -5.53
C GLY A 141 2.79 11.64 -4.75
N TRP A 142 2.79 10.35 -4.45
CA TRP A 142 1.70 9.69 -3.75
C TRP A 142 1.69 10.04 -2.26
N LYS A 143 0.52 10.44 -1.74
CA LYS A 143 0.29 10.73 -0.32
C LYS A 143 -0.91 9.97 0.21
N ILE A 144 -0.92 9.63 1.50
CA ILE A 144 -2.10 9.09 2.18
C ILE A 144 -3.05 10.25 2.52
N HIS A 145 -4.24 10.25 1.92
CA HIS A 145 -5.29 11.23 2.14
C HIS A 145 -6.30 10.80 3.19
N ALA A 146 -6.54 9.48 3.28
CA ALA A 146 -7.45 8.97 4.28
C ALA A 146 -7.00 7.61 4.80
N THR A 147 -7.41 7.32 6.04
CA THR A 147 -7.26 6.01 6.66
C THR A 147 -8.59 5.57 7.27
N ILE A 148 -8.89 4.28 7.19
CA ILE A 148 -10.09 3.68 7.77
C ILE A 148 -9.64 2.54 8.68
N ALA A 149 -9.88 2.67 9.99
CA ALA A 149 -9.66 1.58 10.93
C ALA A 149 -10.85 0.62 10.88
N HIS A 150 -10.57 -0.69 10.86
CA HIS A 150 -11.60 -1.73 10.81
C HIS A 150 -11.13 -3.01 11.52
N GLY A 151 -11.99 -3.99 11.61
CA GLY A 151 -11.60 -5.31 12.13
C GLY A 151 -10.53 -5.98 11.25
N PRO A 152 -9.66 -6.81 11.82
CA PRO A 152 -8.57 -7.47 11.08
C PRO A 152 -9.08 -8.39 9.96
N GLU A 153 -10.31 -8.88 10.07
CA GLU A 153 -10.96 -9.76 9.08
C GLU A 153 -11.57 -8.99 7.89
N THR A 154 -11.64 -7.67 7.97
CA THR A 154 -12.23 -6.84 6.92
C THR A 154 -11.15 -6.38 5.95
N VAL A 155 -11.42 -6.51 4.65
CA VAL A 155 -10.55 -6.00 3.57
C VAL A 155 -11.40 -5.18 2.61
N VAL A 156 -10.89 -4.01 2.24
CA VAL A 156 -11.50 -3.15 1.21
C VAL A 156 -10.66 -3.25 -0.05
N GLY A 157 -11.28 -3.55 -1.18
CA GLY A 157 -10.60 -3.71 -2.46
C GLY A 157 -11.53 -3.46 -3.64
N CYS A 158 -10.98 -3.49 -4.85
CA CYS A 158 -11.77 -3.51 -6.07
C CYS A 158 -12.40 -4.90 -6.26
N VAL A 159 -13.62 -4.95 -6.74
CA VAL A 159 -14.24 -6.16 -7.25
C VAL A 159 -13.82 -6.27 -8.72
N GLU A 160 -13.19 -7.37 -9.10
CA GLU A 160 -13.02 -7.70 -10.53
C GLU A 160 -14.38 -8.12 -11.08
N GLU A 161 -14.86 -7.43 -12.13
CA GLU A 161 -16.07 -7.79 -12.87
C GLU A 161 -15.77 -8.90 -13.89
#